data_d93b62e7926169ef03a74748b4885e80
#
_entry.id   d93b62e7926169ef03a74748b4885e80
#
_cell.length_a   1.000
_cell.length_b   1.000
_cell.length_c   1.000
_cell.angle_alpha   90.00
_cell.angle_beta   90.00
_cell.angle_gamma   90.00
#
_symmetry.space_group_name_H-M   'P 1'
#
loop_
_entity.id
_entity.type
_entity.pdbx_description
1 polymer ?
#
loop_
_entity_poly.entity_id
_entity_poly.type
_entity_poly.pdbx_seq_one_letter_code
_entity_poly.pdbx_strand_id
1 'polypeptide(L)'
;PSVSTGRNTSRINRKYAETKTANKINDHKKTGSLPLDMIVLENINKTYHSGAPLHVLKGIDLEIEKGELVSIMGASGSGKSTLLNILGILDDYDTGEYFLNGRLIKHLSETQAAAARNNMIGYIFQSFNLINYKNAVENVALPLYYQGVSRRKRNAEALEYLDRLGLRDSANHMPNEMSG
;
A
#
# COMPACT_ATOMS: atom_id res chain seq x y z
N PRO A 1 41.37 -19.69 13.79
CA PRO A 1 40.51 -18.94 14.71
C PRO A 1 39.24 -18.48 13.99
N SER A 2 38.19 -19.15 14.35
CA SER A 2 36.84 -18.94 13.86
C SER A 2 36.20 -17.72 14.54
N VAL A 3 35.72 -16.75 13.78
CA VAL A 3 34.88 -15.70 14.31
C VAL A 3 33.44 -16.02 13.93
N SER A 4 32.70 -16.50 14.93
CA SER A 4 31.24 -16.68 14.90
C SER A 4 30.61 -15.49 15.62
N THR A 5 30.14 -14.48 14.90
CA THR A 5 29.29 -13.42 15.45
C THR A 5 28.39 -12.84 14.37
N GLY A 6 27.21 -13.36 14.23
CA GLY A 6 26.22 -12.80 13.27
C GLY A 6 24.78 -13.31 13.43
N ARG A 7 24.54 -14.29 14.32
CA ARG A 7 23.20 -14.94 14.41
C ARG A 7 22.36 -14.53 15.63
N ASN A 8 22.87 -13.71 16.52
CA ASN A 8 22.16 -13.45 17.80
C ASN A 8 21.41 -12.09 17.83
N THR A 9 21.84 -11.11 17.03
CA THR A 9 21.20 -9.78 17.00
C THR A 9 19.84 -9.78 16.27
N SER A 10 19.69 -10.55 15.21
CA SER A 10 18.42 -10.65 14.48
C SER A 10 17.32 -11.35 15.29
N ARG A 11 17.69 -12.33 16.12
CA ARG A 11 16.75 -13.05 17.00
C ARG A 11 16.28 -12.20 18.18
N ILE A 12 17.15 -11.37 18.74
CA ILE A 12 16.84 -10.49 19.88
C ILE A 12 15.92 -9.36 19.43
N ASN A 13 16.20 -8.72 18.28
CA ASN A 13 15.37 -7.66 17.73
C ASN A 13 13.98 -8.17 17.31
N ARG A 14 13.91 -9.38 16.76
CA ARG A 14 12.63 -10.03 16.41
C ARG A 14 11.78 -10.29 17.67
N LYS A 15 12.38 -10.83 18.72
CA LYS A 15 11.68 -11.12 19.99
C LYS A 15 11.23 -9.85 20.72
N TYR A 16 11.98 -8.74 20.62
CA TYR A 16 11.59 -7.44 21.17
C TYR A 16 10.45 -6.79 20.39
N ALA A 17 10.46 -6.87 19.07
CA ALA A 17 9.36 -6.41 18.22
C ALA A 17 8.08 -7.21 18.51
N GLU A 18 8.17 -8.54 18.48
CA GLU A 18 7.06 -9.46 18.77
C GLU A 18 6.42 -9.20 20.15
N THR A 19 7.21 -8.89 21.19
CA THR A 19 6.69 -8.62 22.53
C THR A 19 6.02 -7.24 22.62
N LYS A 20 6.53 -6.23 21.92
CA LYS A 20 5.97 -4.88 21.94
C LYS A 20 4.64 -4.82 21.18
N THR A 21 4.59 -5.46 20.02
CA THR A 21 3.38 -5.58 19.19
C THR A 21 2.29 -6.39 19.90
N ALA A 22 2.62 -7.55 20.48
CA ALA A 22 1.66 -8.37 21.23
C ALA A 22 1.06 -7.67 22.44
N ASN A 23 1.84 -6.86 23.16
CA ASN A 23 1.33 -6.09 24.30
C ASN A 23 0.41 -4.95 23.87
N LYS A 24 0.75 -4.22 22.80
CA LYS A 24 -0.06 -3.11 22.28
C LYS A 24 -1.40 -3.63 21.71
N ILE A 25 -1.37 -4.76 20.98
CA ILE A 25 -2.56 -5.43 20.44
C ILE A 25 -3.50 -5.91 21.57
N ASN A 26 -2.96 -6.49 22.62
CA ASN A 26 -3.76 -6.92 23.78
C ASN A 26 -4.39 -5.75 24.55
N ASP A 27 -3.73 -4.61 24.60
CA ASP A 27 -4.28 -3.39 25.20
C ASP A 27 -5.42 -2.80 24.34
N HIS A 28 -5.29 -2.79 23.02
CA HIS A 28 -6.36 -2.35 22.11
C HIS A 28 -7.60 -3.27 22.16
N LYS A 29 -7.40 -4.59 22.26
CA LYS A 29 -8.50 -5.55 22.45
C LYS A 29 -9.22 -5.40 23.80
N LYS A 30 -8.55 -4.92 24.84
CA LYS A 30 -9.13 -4.67 26.17
C LYS A 30 -9.84 -3.33 26.28
N THR A 31 -9.38 -2.30 25.58
CA THR A 31 -9.92 -0.93 25.70
C THR A 31 -11.01 -0.62 24.70
N GLY A 32 -11.24 -1.48 23.67
CA GLY A 32 -12.22 -1.23 22.60
C GLY A 32 -11.88 0.02 21.76
N SER A 33 -10.72 0.64 21.93
CA SER A 33 -10.26 1.76 21.11
C SER A 33 -9.71 1.24 19.80
N LEU A 34 -10.13 1.85 18.69
CA LEU A 34 -9.54 1.60 17.37
C LEU A 34 -8.05 1.97 17.43
N PRO A 35 -7.16 1.21 16.74
CA PRO A 35 -5.76 1.56 16.65
C PRO A 35 -5.60 3.00 16.15
N LEU A 36 -4.76 3.80 16.82
CA LEU A 36 -4.37 5.13 16.35
C LEU A 36 -3.45 5.05 15.11
N ASP A 37 -2.96 3.84 14.84
CA ASP A 37 -2.03 3.58 13.75
C ASP A 37 -2.76 3.58 12.40
N MET A 38 -2.13 4.18 11.38
CA MET A 38 -2.69 4.28 10.03
C MET A 38 -2.81 2.90 9.38
N ILE A 39 -1.81 2.04 9.57
CA ILE A 39 -1.74 0.68 9.04
C ILE A 39 -1.35 -0.28 10.16
N VAL A 40 -2.10 -1.37 10.29
CA VAL A 40 -1.76 -2.49 11.17
C VAL A 40 -1.92 -3.79 10.41
N LEU A 41 -0.86 -4.59 10.37
CA LEU A 41 -0.87 -5.96 9.87
C LEU A 41 -0.63 -6.90 11.05
N GLU A 42 -1.49 -7.89 11.22
CA GLU A 42 -1.38 -8.94 12.23
C GLU A 42 -1.29 -10.30 11.56
N ASN A 43 -0.14 -10.95 11.70
CA ASN A 43 0.11 -12.33 11.24
C ASN A 43 -0.30 -12.56 9.77
N ILE A 44 0.03 -11.63 8.87
CA ILE A 44 -0.32 -11.73 7.46
C ILE A 44 0.46 -12.86 6.79
N ASN A 45 -0.27 -13.76 6.16
CA ASN A 45 0.27 -14.87 5.38
C ASN A 45 -0.26 -14.82 3.95
N LYS A 46 0.63 -15.13 2.98
CA LYS A 46 0.28 -15.21 1.56
C LYS A 46 1.02 -16.35 0.89
N THR A 47 0.26 -17.21 0.21
CA THR A 47 0.76 -18.32 -0.60
C THR A 47 0.21 -18.21 -2.01
N TYR A 48 1.07 -18.28 -3.03
CA TYR A 48 0.65 -18.39 -4.42
C TYR A 48 0.56 -19.86 -4.82
N HIS A 49 -0.49 -20.21 -5.57
CA HIS A 49 -0.81 -21.58 -6.00
C HIS A 49 -0.67 -21.77 -7.53
N SER A 50 -0.02 -20.86 -8.24
CA SER A 50 0.27 -21.00 -9.68
C SER A 50 1.45 -21.96 -9.91
N GLY A 51 1.23 -23.27 -9.73
CA GLY A 51 2.26 -24.33 -9.74
C GLY A 51 2.48 -24.95 -8.37
N ALA A 52 3.73 -25.23 -8.01
CA ALA A 52 4.05 -25.67 -6.63
C ALA A 52 3.71 -24.52 -5.64
N PRO A 53 3.04 -24.80 -4.52
CA PRO A 53 2.68 -23.76 -3.56
C PRO A 53 3.90 -23.00 -3.06
N LEU A 54 3.88 -21.67 -3.22
CA LEU A 54 4.94 -20.78 -2.78
C LEU A 54 4.43 -19.88 -1.65
N HIS A 55 4.80 -20.17 -0.41
CA HIS A 55 4.49 -19.35 0.77
C HIS A 55 5.44 -18.15 0.83
N VAL A 56 4.95 -16.99 0.39
CA VAL A 56 5.74 -15.75 0.20
C VAL A 56 5.78 -14.90 1.46
N LEU A 57 4.63 -14.64 2.07
CA LEU A 57 4.58 -13.92 3.35
C LEU A 57 4.25 -14.92 4.47
N LYS A 58 5.04 -14.84 5.54
CA LYS A 58 5.05 -15.85 6.61
C LYS A 58 4.86 -15.17 7.96
N GLY A 59 3.62 -14.84 8.29
CA GLY A 59 3.27 -14.20 9.56
C GLY A 59 3.91 -12.80 9.69
N ILE A 60 3.55 -11.89 8.80
CA ILE A 60 4.06 -10.51 8.82
C ILE A 60 3.23 -9.68 9.80
N ASP A 61 3.91 -9.10 10.78
CA ASP A 61 3.40 -8.08 11.68
C ASP A 61 4.03 -6.74 11.33
N LEU A 62 3.23 -5.68 11.18
CA LEU A 62 3.67 -4.34 10.83
C LEU A 62 2.70 -3.31 11.39
N GLU A 63 3.23 -2.27 12.04
CA GLU A 63 2.47 -1.09 12.44
C GLU A 63 3.10 0.14 11.80
N ILE A 64 2.27 1.03 11.23
CA ILE A 64 2.71 2.31 10.66
C ILE A 64 1.81 3.40 11.22
N GLU A 65 2.42 4.37 11.88
CA GLU A 65 1.72 5.53 12.45
C GLU A 65 1.40 6.57 11.37
N LYS A 66 0.46 7.43 11.64
CA LYS A 66 0.11 8.53 10.75
C LYS A 66 1.27 9.50 10.58
N GLY A 67 1.68 9.75 9.33
CA GLY A 67 2.78 10.64 8.98
C GLY A 67 4.16 9.99 9.01
N GLU A 68 4.24 8.69 9.29
CA GLU A 68 5.49 7.93 9.29
C GLU A 68 5.97 7.66 7.85
N LEU A 69 7.28 7.73 7.65
CA LEU A 69 7.96 7.28 6.42
C LEU A 69 8.61 5.93 6.66
N VAL A 70 8.13 4.90 5.97
CA VAL A 70 8.62 3.53 6.11
C VAL A 70 9.31 3.07 4.83
N SER A 71 10.47 2.41 4.97
CA SER A 71 11.19 1.78 3.87
C SER A 71 11.21 0.27 4.04
N ILE A 72 10.74 -0.45 2.98
CA ILE A 72 10.74 -1.92 2.94
C ILE A 72 11.91 -2.39 2.08
N MET A 73 12.93 -3.00 2.72
CA MET A 73 14.14 -3.47 2.06
C MET A 73 14.29 -5.00 2.17
N GLY A 74 15.01 -5.59 1.23
CA GLY A 74 15.29 -7.04 1.23
C GLY A 74 15.76 -7.52 -0.14
N ALA A 75 16.24 -8.76 -0.20
CA ALA A 75 16.70 -9.40 -1.43
C ALA A 75 15.58 -9.52 -2.48
N SER A 76 15.94 -9.73 -3.75
CA SER A 76 14.97 -10.06 -4.79
C SER A 76 14.19 -11.33 -4.41
N GLY A 77 12.90 -11.36 -4.67
CA GLY A 77 12.03 -12.49 -4.31
C GLY A 77 11.65 -12.60 -2.82
N SER A 78 12.05 -11.66 -1.96
CA SER A 78 11.72 -11.70 -0.51
C SER A 78 10.28 -11.32 -0.15
N GLY A 79 9.40 -11.10 -1.13
CA GLY A 79 7.99 -10.78 -0.89
C GLY A 79 7.66 -9.29 -0.76
N LYS A 80 8.61 -8.36 -0.99
CA LYS A 80 8.35 -6.91 -0.88
C LYS A 80 7.19 -6.42 -1.76
N SER A 81 7.19 -6.80 -3.02
CA SER A 81 6.12 -6.43 -3.95
C SER A 81 4.77 -7.05 -3.57
N THR A 82 4.78 -8.29 -3.07
CA THR A 82 3.58 -8.94 -2.54
C THR A 82 3.02 -8.17 -1.34
N LEU A 83 3.89 -7.78 -0.40
CA LEU A 83 3.48 -6.98 0.76
C LEU A 83 2.93 -5.61 0.32
N LEU A 84 3.60 -4.91 -0.61
CA LEU A 84 3.12 -3.64 -1.14
C LEU A 84 1.78 -3.78 -1.87
N ASN A 85 1.55 -4.87 -2.61
CA ASN A 85 0.28 -5.14 -3.26
C ASN A 85 -0.85 -5.37 -2.25
N ILE A 86 -0.59 -6.08 -1.15
CA ILE A 86 -1.57 -6.26 -0.06
C ILE A 86 -1.85 -4.92 0.63
N LEU A 87 -0.82 -4.14 0.98
CA LEU A 87 -0.98 -2.80 1.56
C LEU A 87 -1.76 -1.87 0.62
N GLY A 88 -1.54 -1.99 -0.70
CA GLY A 88 -2.26 -1.26 -1.75
C GLY A 88 -3.67 -1.79 -2.06
N ILE A 89 -4.13 -2.86 -1.39
CA ILE A 89 -5.40 -3.55 -1.69
C ILE A 89 -5.45 -3.98 -3.17
N LEU A 90 -4.31 -4.32 -3.76
CA LEU A 90 -4.19 -4.84 -5.14
C LEU A 90 -4.15 -6.37 -5.18
N ASP A 91 -3.89 -7.01 -4.05
CA ASP A 91 -3.90 -8.45 -3.87
C ASP A 91 -4.48 -8.80 -2.49
N ASP A 92 -5.04 -9.99 -2.36
CA ASP A 92 -5.57 -10.51 -1.11
C ASP A 92 -4.49 -11.27 -0.32
N TYR A 93 -4.75 -11.52 0.96
CA TYR A 93 -3.95 -12.37 1.82
C TYR A 93 -4.76 -13.58 2.30
N ASP A 94 -4.07 -14.67 2.66
CA ASP A 94 -4.73 -15.92 3.01
C ASP A 94 -5.24 -15.90 4.47
N THR A 95 -4.38 -15.50 5.40
CA THR A 95 -4.70 -15.44 6.83
C THR A 95 -4.07 -14.22 7.49
N GLY A 96 -4.59 -13.83 8.63
CA GLY A 96 -4.19 -12.64 9.37
C GLY A 96 -5.26 -11.55 9.34
N GLU A 97 -4.90 -10.36 9.77
CA GLU A 97 -5.77 -9.19 9.76
C GLU A 97 -5.00 -7.95 9.29
N TYR A 98 -5.61 -7.20 8.38
CA TYR A 98 -5.09 -5.91 7.91
C TYR A 98 -6.08 -4.80 8.23
N PHE A 99 -5.64 -3.82 9.02
CA PHE A 99 -6.41 -2.61 9.32
C PHE A 99 -5.79 -1.41 8.61
N LEU A 100 -6.60 -0.64 7.92
CA LEU A 100 -6.24 0.63 7.30
C LEU A 100 -7.11 1.72 7.90
N ASN A 101 -6.50 2.67 8.60
CA ASN A 101 -7.18 3.75 9.31
C ASN A 101 -8.33 3.20 10.20
N GLY A 102 -8.04 2.15 10.97
CA GLY A 102 -8.98 1.46 11.86
C GLY A 102 -10.05 0.60 11.18
N ARG A 103 -10.08 0.52 9.86
CA ARG A 103 -11.01 -0.31 9.10
C ARG A 103 -10.36 -1.64 8.71
N LEU A 104 -10.99 -2.75 9.05
CA LEU A 104 -10.56 -4.07 8.61
C LEU A 104 -10.70 -4.22 7.09
N ILE A 105 -9.60 -4.54 6.43
CA ILE A 105 -9.48 -4.81 5.00
C ILE A 105 -9.40 -6.32 4.80
N LYS A 106 -10.56 -6.97 4.71
CA LYS A 106 -10.65 -8.43 4.57
C LYS A 106 -11.89 -8.82 3.76
N HIS A 107 -11.73 -9.75 2.82
CA HIS A 107 -12.83 -10.26 2.00
C HIS A 107 -13.68 -9.17 1.34
N LEU A 108 -13.02 -8.13 0.83
CA LEU A 108 -13.71 -7.06 0.11
C LEU A 108 -14.15 -7.56 -1.26
N SER A 109 -15.38 -7.18 -1.67
CA SER A 109 -15.75 -7.31 -3.08
C SER A 109 -14.89 -6.36 -3.94
N GLU A 110 -14.76 -6.64 -5.24
CA GLU A 110 -14.00 -5.76 -6.16
C GLU A 110 -14.45 -4.31 -6.09
N THR A 111 -15.77 -4.06 -5.98
CA THR A 111 -16.31 -2.70 -5.84
C THR A 111 -15.88 -2.04 -4.53
N GLN A 112 -15.87 -2.79 -3.42
CA GLN A 112 -15.43 -2.29 -2.12
C GLN A 112 -13.92 -2.04 -2.09
N ALA A 113 -13.13 -2.94 -2.68
CA ALA A 113 -11.69 -2.80 -2.82
C ALA A 113 -11.33 -1.56 -3.68
N ALA A 114 -12.00 -1.39 -4.83
CA ALA A 114 -11.84 -0.22 -5.70
C ALA A 114 -12.18 1.09 -4.98
N ALA A 115 -13.28 1.11 -4.21
CA ALA A 115 -13.67 2.28 -3.42
C ALA A 115 -12.65 2.58 -2.31
N ALA A 116 -12.14 1.56 -1.61
CA ALA A 116 -11.12 1.73 -0.58
C ALA A 116 -9.82 2.28 -1.18
N ARG A 117 -9.32 1.72 -2.29
CA ARG A 117 -8.15 2.22 -3.02
C ARG A 117 -8.33 3.69 -3.39
N ASN A 118 -9.44 4.01 -4.04
CA ASN A 118 -9.68 5.36 -4.56
C ASN A 118 -9.79 6.44 -3.47
N ASN A 119 -10.22 6.09 -2.27
CA ASN A 119 -10.44 7.04 -1.17
C ASN A 119 -9.30 7.09 -0.15
N MET A 120 -8.52 6.03 -0.01
CA MET A 120 -7.59 5.87 1.11
C MET A 120 -6.13 5.70 0.70
N ILE A 121 -5.83 5.37 -0.58
CA ILE A 121 -4.49 5.00 -1.02
C ILE A 121 -4.08 5.82 -2.24
N GLY A 122 -2.89 6.44 -2.19
CA GLY A 122 -2.18 6.94 -3.36
C GLY A 122 -1.08 5.96 -3.73
N TYR A 123 -1.08 5.46 -4.96
CA TYR A 123 -0.09 4.51 -5.45
C TYR A 123 0.77 5.14 -6.53
N ILE A 124 2.10 5.13 -6.33
CA ILE A 124 3.08 5.55 -7.35
C ILE A 124 3.71 4.28 -7.89
N PHE A 125 3.40 3.96 -9.13
CA PHE A 125 3.92 2.78 -9.81
C PHE A 125 5.33 3.01 -10.36
N GLN A 126 6.11 1.95 -10.49
CA GLN A 126 7.41 1.98 -11.15
C GLN A 126 7.28 2.24 -12.66
N SER A 127 6.21 1.76 -13.29
CA SER A 127 5.79 2.09 -14.66
C SER A 127 4.65 3.09 -14.63
N PHE A 128 4.53 3.92 -15.65
CA PHE A 128 3.60 5.06 -15.66
C PHE A 128 2.13 4.67 -15.53
N ASN A 129 1.73 3.50 -16.05
CA ASN A 129 0.35 2.97 -16.00
C ASN A 129 -0.72 3.99 -16.44
N LEU A 130 -0.38 4.83 -17.41
CA LEU A 130 -1.28 5.83 -17.97
C LEU A 130 -2.22 5.20 -19.01
N ILE A 131 -3.42 5.76 -19.10
CA ILE A 131 -4.37 5.40 -20.15
C ILE A 131 -3.97 6.11 -21.42
N ASN A 132 -3.45 5.39 -22.42
CA ASN A 132 -2.80 5.92 -23.62
C ASN A 132 -3.72 6.75 -24.53
N TYR A 133 -5.04 6.52 -24.51
CA TYR A 133 -6.03 7.27 -25.28
C TYR A 133 -6.64 8.45 -24.51
N LYS A 134 -6.08 8.80 -23.35
CA LYS A 134 -6.42 9.98 -22.54
C LYS A 134 -5.23 10.91 -22.45
N ASN A 135 -5.48 12.21 -22.53
CA ASN A 135 -4.45 13.21 -22.32
C ASN A 135 -4.06 13.34 -20.83
N ALA A 136 -3.06 14.17 -20.52
CA ALA A 136 -2.53 14.31 -19.17
C ALA A 136 -3.61 14.75 -18.17
N VAL A 137 -4.41 15.76 -18.49
CA VAL A 137 -5.47 16.22 -17.59
C VAL A 137 -6.54 15.16 -17.34
N GLU A 138 -6.89 14.35 -18.34
CA GLU A 138 -7.86 13.29 -18.20
C GLU A 138 -7.32 12.11 -17.38
N ASN A 139 -6.03 11.79 -17.48
CA ASN A 139 -5.36 10.80 -16.64
C ASN A 139 -5.32 11.25 -15.18
N VAL A 140 -4.91 12.50 -14.91
CA VAL A 140 -4.88 13.06 -13.55
C VAL A 140 -6.28 13.19 -12.94
N ALA A 141 -7.31 13.48 -13.76
CA ALA A 141 -8.70 13.58 -13.32
C ALA A 141 -9.38 12.24 -13.03
N LEU A 142 -8.74 11.11 -13.39
CA LEU A 142 -9.37 9.79 -13.33
C LEU A 142 -9.82 9.36 -11.91
N PRO A 143 -9.03 9.54 -10.85
CA PRO A 143 -9.47 9.23 -9.49
C PRO A 143 -10.74 10.01 -9.08
N LEU A 144 -10.80 11.28 -9.44
CA LEU A 144 -11.95 12.14 -9.16
C LEU A 144 -13.20 11.74 -9.97
N TYR A 145 -13.00 11.17 -11.16
CA TYR A 145 -14.10 10.58 -11.93
C TYR A 145 -14.74 9.42 -11.17
N TYR A 146 -13.96 8.51 -10.61
CA TYR A 146 -14.47 7.39 -9.82
C TYR A 146 -15.06 7.82 -8.47
N GLN A 147 -14.71 9.02 -7.98
CA GLN A 147 -15.35 9.65 -6.81
C GLN A 147 -16.67 10.37 -7.16
N GLY A 148 -17.11 10.33 -8.42
CA GLY A 148 -18.35 10.98 -8.86
C GLY A 148 -18.25 12.49 -9.02
N VAL A 149 -17.03 13.07 -9.02
CA VAL A 149 -16.82 14.51 -9.21
C VAL A 149 -17.18 14.92 -10.64
N SER A 150 -17.95 15.99 -10.80
CA SER A 150 -18.37 16.48 -12.11
C SER A 150 -17.16 16.83 -13.02
N ARG A 151 -17.32 16.67 -14.34
CA ARG A 151 -16.24 16.89 -15.32
C ARG A 151 -15.57 18.25 -15.19
N ARG A 152 -16.36 19.31 -15.01
CA ARG A 152 -15.83 20.68 -14.87
C ARG A 152 -14.92 20.79 -13.63
N LYS A 153 -15.37 20.25 -12.49
CA LYS A 153 -14.63 20.34 -11.23
C LYS A 153 -13.36 19.48 -11.28
N ARG A 154 -13.47 18.21 -11.67
CA ARG A 154 -12.30 17.32 -11.69
C ARG A 154 -11.21 17.76 -12.67
N ASN A 155 -11.59 18.33 -13.84
CA ASN A 155 -10.59 18.85 -14.79
C ASN A 155 -9.92 20.12 -14.26
N ALA A 156 -10.65 20.98 -13.56
CA ALA A 156 -10.05 22.16 -12.92
C ALA A 156 -9.03 21.76 -11.84
N GLU A 157 -9.37 20.80 -10.98
CA GLU A 157 -8.45 20.26 -9.97
C GLU A 157 -7.24 19.56 -10.61
N ALA A 158 -7.46 18.77 -11.65
CA ALA A 158 -6.37 18.10 -12.39
C ALA A 158 -5.39 19.12 -13.00
N LEU A 159 -5.89 20.22 -13.58
CA LEU A 159 -5.05 21.30 -14.09
C LEU A 159 -4.24 21.99 -12.98
N GLU A 160 -4.80 22.17 -11.80
CA GLU A 160 -4.09 22.71 -10.66
C GLU A 160 -2.93 21.80 -10.22
N TYR A 161 -3.15 20.47 -10.17
CA TYR A 161 -2.08 19.51 -9.87
C TYR A 161 -0.98 19.51 -10.94
N LEU A 162 -1.33 19.55 -12.22
CA LEU A 162 -0.36 19.67 -13.30
C LEU A 162 0.45 20.98 -13.21
N ASP A 163 -0.20 22.08 -12.87
CA ASP A 163 0.46 23.38 -12.68
C ASP A 163 1.48 23.35 -11.54
N ARG A 164 1.12 22.75 -10.40
CA ARG A 164 2.04 22.57 -9.25
C ARG A 164 3.28 21.75 -9.59
N LEU A 165 3.20 20.88 -10.59
CA LEU A 165 4.32 20.06 -11.07
C LEU A 165 5.04 20.69 -12.29
N GLY A 166 4.65 21.90 -12.73
CA GLY A 166 5.21 22.56 -13.91
C GLY A 166 4.80 21.90 -15.23
N LEU A 167 3.71 21.14 -15.24
CA LEU A 167 3.23 20.38 -16.42
C LEU A 167 1.96 20.96 -17.04
N ARG A 168 1.61 22.20 -16.71
CA ARG A 168 0.40 22.87 -17.20
C ARG A 168 0.31 22.91 -18.73
N ASP A 169 1.43 23.25 -19.39
CA ASP A 169 1.50 23.34 -20.85
C ASP A 169 1.34 21.98 -21.54
N SER A 170 1.64 20.90 -20.84
CA SER A 170 1.47 19.51 -21.31
C SER A 170 0.10 18.92 -20.98
N ALA A 171 -0.84 19.69 -20.44
CA ALA A 171 -2.15 19.18 -19.98
C ALA A 171 -2.95 18.45 -21.06
N ASN A 172 -2.81 18.85 -22.33
CA ASN A 172 -3.50 18.26 -23.47
C ASN A 172 -2.66 17.21 -24.21
N HIS A 173 -1.39 17.00 -23.83
CA HIS A 173 -0.54 15.99 -24.47
C HIS A 173 -0.99 14.58 -24.09
N MET A 174 -0.86 13.68 -25.06
CA MET A 174 -1.04 12.23 -24.85
C MET A 174 0.21 11.64 -24.15
N PRO A 175 0.11 10.51 -23.49
CA PRO A 175 1.26 9.89 -22.81
C PRO A 175 2.48 9.66 -23.69
N ASN A 176 2.28 9.34 -24.96
CA ASN A 176 3.36 9.15 -25.95
C ASN A 176 4.02 10.45 -26.44
N GLU A 177 3.44 11.60 -26.13
CA GLU A 177 3.96 12.93 -26.46
C GLU A 177 4.73 13.55 -25.27
N MET A 178 4.69 12.89 -24.11
CA MET A 178 5.38 13.31 -22.88
C MET A 178 6.70 12.55 -22.77
N SER A 179 7.79 13.28 -22.50
CA SER A 179 9.07 12.68 -22.12
C SER A 179 8.95 12.04 -20.73
N GLY A 180 9.53 10.86 -20.57
CA GLY A 180 9.59 10.17 -19.29
C GLY A 180 10.49 10.82 -18.27
#